data_ab3842c03d25a651f0ddf5fc651d7fdb
#
_entry.id   ab3842c03d25a651f0ddf5fc651d7fdb
#
_cell.length_a   1.000
_cell.length_b   1.000
_cell.length_c   1.000
_cell.angle_alpha   90.00
_cell.angle_beta   90.00
_cell.angle_gamma   90.00
#
_symmetry.space_group_name_H-M   'P 1'
#
loop_
_entity.id
_entity.type
_entity.pdbx_description
1 polymer ?
#
loop_
_entity_poly.entity_id
_entity_poly.type
_entity_poly.pdbx_seq_one_letter_code
_entity_poly.pdbx_strand_id
1 'polypeptide(L)'
;QKEKGLKIASELDKKVQNTVKQLPKNTKRVAILHSSAQNVTLEKENSIAGCVAKLLQLHNIVQDIQSVTAPTGEQMSDKAPYNLEFLIEKDPEIIFITSMGDKNDIEVRWQNDVMSSPAWESITAVKNNAVYYLPDELFLLNPGLRYSQAVEYMASKLQE
;
A
#
# COMPACT_ATOMS: atom_id res chain seq x y z
N GLN A 1 -0.13 24.89 24.88
CA GLN A 1 0.13 23.56 24.20
C GLN A 1 -0.93 23.24 23.17
N LYS A 2 -2.22 23.50 23.43
CA LYS A 2 -3.33 23.19 22.48
C LYS A 2 -3.21 23.98 21.17
N GLU A 3 -2.89 25.25 21.22
CA GLU A 3 -2.69 26.10 20.04
C GLU A 3 -1.50 25.64 19.17
N LYS A 4 -0.39 25.23 19.83
CA LYS A 4 0.77 24.70 19.13
C LYS A 4 0.45 23.40 18.40
N GLY A 5 -0.33 22.51 19.01
CA GLY A 5 -0.80 21.28 18.39
C GLY A 5 -1.70 21.54 17.18
N LEU A 6 -2.64 22.47 17.27
CA LEU A 6 -3.53 22.86 16.17
C LEU A 6 -2.76 23.48 15.01
N LYS A 7 -1.73 24.29 15.29
CA LYS A 7 -0.88 24.87 14.24
C LYS A 7 -0.11 23.79 13.48
N ILE A 8 0.51 22.84 14.19
CA ILE A 8 1.23 21.71 13.58
C ILE A 8 0.29 20.87 12.73
N ALA A 9 -0.89 20.53 13.23
CA ALA A 9 -1.89 19.77 12.48
C ALA A 9 -2.31 20.50 11.18
N SER A 10 -2.55 21.82 11.25
CA SER A 10 -2.89 22.63 10.08
C SER A 10 -1.75 22.71 9.05
N GLU A 11 -0.50 22.77 9.49
CA GLU A 11 0.67 22.77 8.60
C GLU A 11 0.84 21.41 7.90
N LEU A 12 0.63 20.31 8.61
CA LEU A 12 0.66 18.96 8.04
C LEU A 12 -0.46 18.76 7.01
N ASP A 13 -1.67 19.19 7.34
CA ASP A 13 -2.80 19.11 6.41
C ASP A 13 -2.54 19.91 5.13
N LYS A 14 -2.00 21.11 5.22
CA LYS A 14 -1.61 21.92 4.05
C LYS A 14 -0.58 21.23 3.19
N LYS A 15 0.43 20.56 3.78
CA LYS A 15 1.43 19.80 3.03
C LYS A 15 0.78 18.66 2.25
N VAL A 16 -0.07 17.87 2.91
CA VAL A 16 -0.81 16.78 2.28
C VAL A 16 -1.66 17.30 1.13
N GLN A 17 -2.45 18.36 1.34
CA GLN A 17 -3.30 18.94 0.31
C GLN A 17 -2.50 19.48 -0.89
N ASN A 18 -1.35 20.08 -0.65
CA ASN A 18 -0.47 20.56 -1.72
C ASN A 18 0.08 19.39 -2.56
N THR A 19 0.49 18.30 -1.91
CA THR A 19 0.97 17.09 -2.59
C THR A 19 -0.14 16.51 -3.47
N VAL A 20 -1.35 16.35 -2.94
CA VAL A 20 -2.51 15.83 -3.69
C VAL A 20 -2.86 16.71 -4.90
N LYS A 21 -2.80 18.04 -4.77
CA LYS A 21 -3.09 18.98 -5.87
C LYS A 21 -2.09 18.93 -7.03
N GLN A 22 -0.87 18.48 -6.78
CA GLN A 22 0.18 18.37 -7.79
C GLN A 22 0.10 17.07 -8.60
N LEU A 23 -0.73 16.11 -8.19
CA LEU A 23 -0.86 14.84 -8.87
C LEU A 23 -1.71 14.96 -10.15
N PRO A 24 -1.38 14.17 -11.19
CA PRO A 24 -2.25 14.05 -12.35
C PRO A 24 -3.61 13.50 -11.93
N LYS A 25 -4.67 13.99 -12.55
CA LYS A 25 -6.06 13.59 -12.21
C LYS A 25 -6.44 12.16 -12.63
N ASN A 26 -5.49 11.37 -13.09
CA ASN A 26 -5.74 9.99 -13.52
C ASN A 26 -5.64 9.06 -12.32
N THR A 27 -6.73 8.44 -11.97
CA THR A 27 -6.77 7.41 -10.93
C THR A 27 -6.06 6.16 -11.43
N LYS A 28 -4.88 5.85 -10.86
CA LYS A 28 -4.15 4.59 -11.14
C LYS A 28 -4.69 3.46 -10.26
N ARG A 29 -4.75 2.26 -10.84
CA ARG A 29 -5.02 1.03 -10.07
C ARG A 29 -3.75 0.61 -9.35
N VAL A 30 -3.87 0.40 -8.04
CA VAL A 30 -2.74 -0.01 -7.20
C VAL A 30 -3.10 -1.25 -6.38
N ALA A 31 -2.10 -2.10 -6.16
CA ALA A 31 -2.15 -3.14 -5.15
C ALA A 31 -1.18 -2.79 -4.03
N ILE A 32 -1.57 -3.06 -2.79
CA ILE A 32 -0.70 -2.91 -1.63
C ILE A 32 -0.55 -4.30 -1.01
N LEU A 33 0.66 -4.86 -1.10
CA LEU A 33 1.00 -6.17 -0.57
C LEU A 33 1.71 -6.00 0.77
N HIS A 34 1.34 -6.79 1.76
CA HIS A 34 2.08 -6.89 3.01
C HIS A 34 2.80 -8.23 3.07
N SER A 35 4.13 -8.20 3.17
CA SER A 35 4.96 -9.38 3.26
C SER A 35 5.52 -9.55 4.67
N SER A 36 5.29 -10.71 5.26
CA SER A 36 5.85 -11.12 6.55
C SER A 36 6.50 -12.49 6.43
N ALA A 37 7.20 -12.93 7.48
CA ALA A 37 7.77 -14.28 7.52
C ALA A 37 6.70 -15.40 7.45
N GLN A 38 5.46 -15.10 7.82
CA GLN A 38 4.35 -16.08 7.85
C GLN A 38 3.56 -16.14 6.56
N ASN A 39 3.26 -14.99 5.96
CA ASN A 39 2.39 -14.92 4.78
C ASN A 39 2.55 -13.61 4.00
N VAL A 40 1.96 -13.58 2.81
CA VAL A 40 1.70 -12.39 2.02
C VAL A 40 0.19 -12.11 2.05
N THR A 41 -0.18 -10.86 2.25
CA THR A 41 -1.58 -10.41 2.26
C THR A 41 -1.75 -9.14 1.44
N LEU A 42 -2.99 -8.79 1.09
CA LEU A 42 -3.37 -7.52 0.49
C LEU A 42 -3.85 -6.56 1.58
N GLU A 43 -3.33 -5.34 1.59
CA GLU A 43 -3.77 -4.30 2.52
C GLU A 43 -4.99 -3.54 2.01
N LYS A 44 -5.97 -3.36 2.90
CA LYS A 44 -7.20 -2.60 2.65
C LYS A 44 -7.00 -1.11 2.99
N GLU A 45 -8.06 -0.31 2.78
CA GLU A 45 -8.07 1.13 3.06
C GLU A 45 -7.79 1.49 4.52
N ASN A 46 -8.02 0.58 5.47
CA ASN A 46 -7.80 0.84 6.89
C ASN A 46 -6.35 0.71 7.33
N SER A 47 -5.46 0.19 6.47
CA SER A 47 -4.02 0.24 6.71
C SER A 47 -3.47 1.64 6.50
N ILE A 48 -2.27 1.93 7.01
CA ILE A 48 -1.61 3.23 6.79
C ILE A 48 -1.37 3.45 5.30
N ALA A 49 -0.83 2.47 4.61
CA ALA A 49 -0.60 2.56 3.16
C ALA A 49 -1.91 2.70 2.37
N GLY A 50 -2.97 1.99 2.78
CA GLY A 50 -4.30 2.11 2.19
C GLY A 50 -4.92 3.49 2.39
N CYS A 51 -4.79 4.07 3.59
CA CYS A 51 -5.23 5.44 3.86
C CYS A 51 -4.49 6.46 3.00
N VAL A 52 -3.18 6.32 2.85
CA VAL A 52 -2.36 7.21 2.01
C VAL A 52 -2.77 7.07 0.54
N ALA A 53 -2.93 5.85 0.03
CA ALA A 53 -3.39 5.61 -1.32
C ALA A 53 -4.75 6.27 -1.60
N LYS A 54 -5.69 6.18 -0.65
CA LYS A 54 -7.00 6.85 -0.73
C LYS A 54 -6.88 8.37 -0.79
N LEU A 55 -6.01 8.97 0.03
CA LEU A 55 -5.75 10.42 -0.01
C LEU A 55 -5.19 10.87 -1.35
N LEU A 56 -4.35 10.05 -1.97
CA LEU A 56 -3.78 10.29 -3.29
C LEU A 56 -4.76 9.95 -4.44
N GLN A 57 -6.00 9.60 -4.12
CA GLN A 57 -7.06 9.23 -5.07
C GLN A 57 -6.69 8.03 -5.96
N LEU A 58 -5.90 7.10 -5.41
CA LEU A 58 -5.55 5.85 -6.07
C LEU A 58 -6.67 4.82 -5.88
N HIS A 59 -6.91 4.00 -6.89
CA HIS A 59 -7.84 2.88 -6.78
C HIS A 59 -7.11 1.65 -6.23
N ASN A 60 -7.27 1.36 -4.96
CA ASN A 60 -6.76 0.11 -4.37
C ASN A 60 -7.67 -1.03 -4.82
N ILE A 61 -7.13 -1.96 -5.63
CA ILE A 61 -7.90 -3.06 -6.22
C ILE A 61 -8.59 -3.97 -5.20
N VAL A 62 -8.11 -3.97 -3.96
CA VAL A 62 -8.71 -4.76 -2.88
C VAL A 62 -10.12 -4.31 -2.50
N GLN A 63 -10.50 -3.08 -2.86
CA GLN A 63 -11.87 -2.58 -2.68
C GLN A 63 -12.89 -3.37 -3.49
N ASP A 64 -12.44 -4.02 -4.57
CA ASP A 64 -13.29 -4.83 -5.43
C ASP A 64 -13.51 -6.25 -4.84
N ILE A 65 -12.82 -6.62 -3.77
CA ILE A 65 -13.02 -7.89 -3.07
C ILE A 65 -14.22 -7.74 -2.13
N GLN A 66 -15.26 -8.52 -2.37
CA GLN A 66 -16.32 -8.72 -1.37
C GLN A 66 -15.66 -9.27 -0.10
N SER A 67 -15.99 -8.68 1.05
CA SER A 67 -15.40 -9.03 2.35
C SER A 67 -15.43 -10.54 2.60
N VAL A 68 -14.28 -11.18 2.48
CA VAL A 68 -14.11 -12.59 2.82
C VAL A 68 -14.07 -12.65 4.35
N THR A 69 -15.10 -13.25 4.94
CA THR A 69 -15.09 -13.62 6.36
C THR A 69 -14.01 -14.69 6.56
N ALA A 70 -13.11 -14.46 7.51
CA ALA A 70 -12.19 -15.50 7.95
C ALA A 70 -12.99 -16.72 8.46
N PRO A 71 -12.45 -17.96 8.40
CA PRO A 71 -13.12 -19.16 8.91
C PRO A 71 -13.55 -19.06 10.36
N THR A 72 -12.98 -18.14 11.14
CA THR A 72 -13.31 -17.84 12.53
C THR A 72 -14.45 -16.83 12.72
N GLY A 73 -15.03 -16.30 11.61
CA GLY A 73 -16.06 -15.25 11.66
C GLY A 73 -15.55 -13.84 12.00
N GLU A 74 -14.27 -13.67 12.27
CA GLU A 74 -13.64 -12.35 12.47
C GLU A 74 -13.30 -11.72 11.12
N GLN A 75 -13.84 -10.53 10.88
CA GLN A 75 -13.39 -9.70 9.75
C GLN A 75 -11.98 -9.19 10.05
N MET A 76 -10.99 -9.61 9.27
CA MET A 76 -9.70 -8.93 9.22
C MET A 76 -9.95 -7.54 8.64
N SER A 77 -9.97 -6.53 9.50
CA SER A 77 -10.43 -5.17 9.14
C SER A 77 -9.52 -4.45 8.13
N ASP A 78 -8.24 -4.78 8.08
CA ASP A 78 -7.21 -4.07 7.34
C ASP A 78 -6.50 -4.90 6.24
N LYS A 79 -6.73 -6.22 6.18
CA LYS A 79 -6.06 -7.15 5.25
C LYS A 79 -7.03 -8.11 4.56
N ALA A 80 -6.66 -8.55 3.37
CA ALA A 80 -7.31 -9.64 2.63
C ALA A 80 -6.27 -10.71 2.26
N PRO A 81 -6.67 -11.97 2.05
CA PRO A 81 -5.75 -13.01 1.59
C PRO A 81 -5.09 -12.64 0.26
N TYR A 82 -3.81 -12.98 0.10
CA TYR A 82 -3.12 -12.89 -1.18
C TYR A 82 -3.73 -13.87 -2.18
N ASN A 83 -3.98 -13.40 -3.40
CA ASN A 83 -4.45 -14.21 -4.51
C ASN A 83 -3.85 -13.67 -5.81
N LEU A 84 -2.97 -14.46 -6.44
CA LEU A 84 -2.29 -14.07 -7.67
C LEU A 84 -3.26 -13.95 -8.86
N GLU A 85 -4.25 -14.84 -8.98
CA GLU A 85 -5.25 -14.78 -10.05
C GLU A 85 -6.04 -13.48 -9.99
N PHE A 86 -6.42 -13.05 -8.77
CA PHE A 86 -7.08 -11.77 -8.56
C PHE A 86 -6.19 -10.59 -8.98
N LEU A 87 -4.90 -10.63 -8.63
CA LEU A 87 -3.94 -9.59 -9.05
C LEU A 87 -3.82 -9.50 -10.57
N ILE A 88 -3.77 -10.65 -11.25
CA ILE A 88 -3.69 -10.72 -12.72
C ILE A 88 -4.99 -10.18 -13.35
N GLU A 89 -6.15 -10.58 -12.81
CA GLU A 89 -7.47 -10.11 -13.30
C GLU A 89 -7.61 -8.59 -13.17
N LYS A 90 -7.21 -8.03 -12.03
CA LYS A 90 -7.32 -6.59 -11.75
C LYS A 90 -6.21 -5.77 -12.37
N ASP A 91 -5.11 -6.39 -12.72
CA ASP A 91 -3.95 -5.84 -13.41
C ASP A 91 -3.53 -4.45 -12.88
N PRO A 92 -2.99 -4.36 -11.65
CA PRO A 92 -2.58 -3.09 -11.09
C PRO A 92 -1.44 -2.47 -11.89
N GLU A 93 -1.47 -1.14 -12.00
CA GLU A 93 -0.44 -0.34 -12.68
C GLU A 93 0.76 -0.07 -11.77
N ILE A 94 0.55 -0.13 -10.45
CA ILE A 94 1.58 0.03 -9.43
C ILE A 94 1.34 -0.97 -8.32
N ILE A 95 2.42 -1.56 -7.80
CA ILE A 95 2.40 -2.41 -6.61
C ILE A 95 3.26 -1.75 -5.53
N PHE A 96 2.67 -1.51 -4.37
CA PHE A 96 3.38 -1.12 -3.16
C PHE A 96 3.54 -2.31 -2.23
N ILE A 97 4.68 -2.42 -1.56
CA ILE A 97 4.99 -3.51 -0.64
C ILE A 97 5.35 -2.93 0.72
N THR A 98 4.60 -3.31 1.75
CA THR A 98 4.98 -3.13 3.15
C THR A 98 5.55 -4.44 3.68
N SER A 99 6.43 -4.39 4.65
CA SER A 99 7.06 -5.59 5.21
C SER A 99 7.21 -5.52 6.72
N MET A 100 7.17 -6.66 7.39
CA MET A 100 7.40 -6.77 8.83
C MET A 100 8.13 -8.08 9.15
N GLY A 101 9.31 -7.98 9.78
CA GLY A 101 10.09 -9.13 10.23
C GLY A 101 11.53 -9.12 9.72
N ASP A 102 12.21 -10.25 9.81
CA ASP A 102 13.56 -10.42 9.28
C ASP A 102 13.55 -10.36 7.75
N LYS A 103 14.48 -9.59 7.18
CA LYS A 103 14.55 -9.37 5.73
C LYS A 103 14.80 -10.65 4.94
N ASN A 104 15.61 -11.58 5.47
CA ASN A 104 15.89 -12.82 4.77
C ASN A 104 14.67 -13.73 4.73
N ASP A 105 13.93 -13.82 5.84
CA ASP A 105 12.70 -14.62 5.91
C ASP A 105 11.63 -14.07 4.98
N ILE A 106 11.51 -12.74 4.92
CA ILE A 106 10.59 -12.04 3.99
C ILE A 106 10.98 -12.31 2.54
N GLU A 107 12.25 -12.19 2.20
CA GLU A 107 12.74 -12.44 0.83
C GLU A 107 12.48 -13.89 0.40
N VAL A 108 12.79 -14.87 1.24
CA VAL A 108 12.50 -16.29 0.96
C VAL A 108 11.01 -16.51 0.73
N ARG A 109 10.17 -15.91 1.56
CA ARG A 109 8.71 -15.99 1.43
C ARG A 109 8.24 -15.36 0.12
N TRP A 110 8.75 -14.16 -0.20
CA TRP A 110 8.42 -13.43 -1.41
C TRP A 110 8.76 -14.23 -2.67
N GLN A 111 9.97 -14.81 -2.72
CA GLN A 111 10.41 -15.65 -3.82
C GLN A 111 9.49 -16.88 -3.99
N ASN A 112 9.14 -17.55 -2.89
CA ASN A 112 8.34 -18.78 -2.94
C ASN A 112 6.87 -18.53 -3.25
N ASP A 113 6.25 -17.52 -2.63
CA ASP A 113 4.80 -17.33 -2.68
C ASP A 113 4.36 -16.41 -3.82
N VAL A 114 5.26 -15.53 -4.29
CA VAL A 114 4.93 -14.51 -5.28
C VAL A 114 5.71 -14.70 -6.58
N MET A 115 7.03 -14.67 -6.53
CA MET A 115 7.87 -14.65 -7.72
C MET A 115 8.07 -16.02 -8.38
N SER A 116 7.75 -17.11 -7.68
CA SER A 116 7.86 -18.47 -8.24
C SER A 116 6.91 -18.73 -9.42
N SER A 117 5.85 -17.94 -9.53
CA SER A 117 4.90 -18.06 -10.62
C SER A 117 5.27 -17.16 -11.80
N PRO A 118 5.49 -17.72 -13.03
CA PRO A 118 5.70 -16.91 -14.22
C PRO A 118 4.57 -15.92 -14.51
N ALA A 119 3.38 -16.20 -14.01
CA ALA A 119 2.21 -15.33 -14.16
C ALA A 119 2.37 -13.98 -13.45
N TRP A 120 3.23 -13.89 -12.42
CA TRP A 120 3.60 -12.62 -11.77
C TRP A 120 4.17 -11.61 -12.78
N GLU A 121 5.00 -12.06 -13.71
CA GLU A 121 5.61 -11.20 -14.73
C GLU A 121 4.59 -10.65 -15.74
N SER A 122 3.38 -11.21 -15.78
CA SER A 122 2.32 -10.73 -16.69
C SER A 122 1.64 -9.45 -16.22
N ILE A 123 1.77 -9.08 -14.94
CA ILE A 123 1.14 -7.91 -14.34
C ILE A 123 1.78 -6.62 -14.87
N THR A 124 0.96 -5.65 -15.23
CA THR A 124 1.41 -4.37 -15.79
C THR A 124 2.43 -3.66 -14.88
N ALA A 125 2.20 -3.62 -13.57
CA ALA A 125 3.15 -3.03 -12.62
C ALA A 125 4.53 -3.71 -12.67
N VAL A 126 4.56 -5.03 -12.81
CA VAL A 126 5.83 -5.79 -12.88
C VAL A 126 6.56 -5.51 -14.18
N LYS A 127 5.87 -5.55 -15.32
CA LYS A 127 6.42 -5.25 -16.65
C LYS A 127 7.04 -3.85 -16.71
N ASN A 128 6.43 -2.89 -16.04
CA ASN A 128 6.87 -1.49 -16.04
C ASN A 128 7.84 -1.14 -14.90
N ASN A 129 8.32 -2.13 -14.14
CA ASN A 129 9.15 -1.94 -12.95
C ASN A 129 8.52 -0.99 -11.90
N ALA A 130 7.19 -0.93 -11.85
CA ALA A 130 6.42 -0.10 -10.92
C ALA A 130 6.04 -0.90 -9.65
N VAL A 131 7.02 -1.58 -9.05
CA VAL A 131 6.90 -2.32 -7.79
C VAL A 131 7.81 -1.66 -6.77
N TYR A 132 7.22 -1.06 -5.72
CA TYR A 132 7.95 -0.21 -4.77
C TYR A 132 7.81 -0.70 -3.34
N TYR A 133 8.94 -0.89 -2.65
CA TYR A 133 8.96 -1.14 -1.21
C TYR A 133 8.72 0.16 -0.45
N LEU A 134 7.75 0.15 0.44
CA LEU A 134 7.43 1.29 1.30
C LEU A 134 8.27 1.24 2.58
N PRO A 135 8.86 2.37 3.03
CA PRO A 135 9.65 2.41 4.26
C PRO A 135 8.82 2.04 5.49
N ASP A 136 9.32 1.10 6.29
CA ASP A 136 8.63 0.59 7.49
C ASP A 136 8.32 1.69 8.50
N GLU A 137 9.23 2.65 8.67
CA GLU A 137 9.07 3.76 9.59
C GLU A 137 7.95 4.76 9.21
N LEU A 138 7.47 4.69 7.97
CA LEU A 138 6.38 5.54 7.47
C LEU A 138 5.06 4.79 7.28
N PHE A 139 5.11 3.47 7.04
CA PHE A 139 3.94 2.71 6.62
C PHE A 139 3.61 1.51 7.50
N LEU A 140 4.53 1.01 8.32
CA LEU A 140 4.28 -0.10 9.22
C LEU A 140 3.82 0.37 10.61
N LEU A 141 4.55 1.35 11.16
CA LEU A 141 4.23 1.99 12.43
C LEU A 141 3.49 3.30 12.17
N ASN A 142 2.62 3.69 13.10
CA ASN A 142 1.94 4.98 12.96
C ASN A 142 2.98 6.12 12.84
N PRO A 143 3.07 6.79 11.69
CA PRO A 143 4.12 7.78 11.45
C PRO A 143 3.91 9.08 12.24
N GLY A 144 2.76 9.26 12.91
CA GLY A 144 2.44 10.45 13.68
C GLY A 144 2.65 11.73 12.87
N LEU A 145 3.53 12.63 13.34
CA LEU A 145 3.84 13.90 12.65
C LEU A 145 4.56 13.70 11.29
N ARG A 146 5.05 12.50 10.99
CA ARG A 146 5.69 12.17 9.71
C ARG A 146 4.69 11.70 8.64
N TYR A 147 3.38 11.76 8.93
CA TYR A 147 2.36 11.30 7.99
C TYR A 147 2.42 12.02 6.63
N SER A 148 2.75 13.32 6.61
CA SER A 148 2.98 14.05 5.36
C SER A 148 4.13 13.47 4.53
N GLN A 149 5.19 12.96 5.19
CA GLN A 149 6.32 12.31 4.52
C GLN A 149 5.89 10.98 3.86
N ALA A 150 4.99 10.22 4.50
CA ALA A 150 4.42 9.01 3.90
C ALA A 150 3.63 9.35 2.63
N VAL A 151 2.81 10.41 2.67
CA VAL A 151 2.05 10.89 1.50
C VAL A 151 2.99 11.35 0.38
N GLU A 152 3.99 12.17 0.70
CA GLU A 152 4.99 12.66 -0.27
C GLU A 152 5.78 11.49 -0.89
N TYR A 153 6.18 10.51 -0.10
CA TYR A 153 6.91 9.34 -0.58
C TYR A 153 6.09 8.54 -1.59
N MET A 154 4.86 8.17 -1.24
CA MET A 154 3.99 7.42 -2.16
C MET A 154 3.66 8.23 -3.41
N ALA A 155 3.41 9.53 -3.27
CA ALA A 155 3.16 10.44 -4.40
C ALA A 155 4.33 10.53 -5.37
N SER A 156 5.58 10.51 -4.87
CA SER A 156 6.78 10.55 -5.72
C SER A 156 6.86 9.36 -6.68
N LYS A 157 6.36 8.19 -6.26
CA LYS A 157 6.33 6.96 -7.06
C LYS A 157 5.25 6.96 -8.16
N LEU A 158 4.35 7.92 -8.14
CA LEU A 158 3.34 8.08 -9.19
C LEU A 158 3.86 8.87 -10.40
N GLN A 159 5.01 9.52 -10.26
CA GLN A 159 5.63 10.37 -11.28
C GLN A 159 6.78 9.69 -12.02
N GLU A 160 7.23 8.52 -11.55
CA GLU A 160 8.21 7.66 -12.21
C GLU A 160 7.54 6.82 -13.31
#